data_fb68aa08d2dca483ffd929f9a014d028
#
_entry.id   fb68aa08d2dca483ffd929f9a014d028
#
_cell.length_a   1.000
_cell.length_b   1.000
_cell.length_c   1.000
_cell.angle_alpha   90.00
_cell.angle_beta   90.00
_cell.angle_gamma   90.00
#
_symmetry.space_group_name_H-M   'P 1'
#
loop_
_entity.id
_entity.type
_entity.pdbx_description
1 polymer ?
#
loop_
_entity_poly.entity_id
_entity_poly.type
_entity_poly.pdbx_seq_one_letter_code
_entity_poly.pdbx_strand_id
1 'polypeptide(L)'
;MNGVIKVIEKAAYVLSVLIGIVIANSCTIFDSRPPAAEKAPAVSEPEQKAAASGRQNYGSYLAGRVAHIRHDLNKAADYYKDAVAHVPDKQMLPSQLYIMLTSQGRIDEAVRYAQMAREKGDESPFIYTIEAINLTKHGKYQEAIDTIARSDNPIADTFFNPLISAWSHAGLNDGKKAMKALSPLASNPAFRPLYLFHAGAI
;
A
#
# COMPACT_ATOMS: atom_id res chain seq x y z
N MET A 1 0.77 -3.07 -36.13
CA MET A 1 0.72 -3.74 -34.81
C MET A 1 1.99 -3.56 -33.96
N ASN A 2 3.17 -3.35 -34.54
CA ASN A 2 4.44 -3.22 -33.78
C ASN A 2 4.70 -1.84 -33.12
N GLY A 3 3.94 -0.80 -33.46
CA GLY A 3 4.12 0.54 -32.88
C GLY A 3 3.49 0.71 -31.49
N VAL A 4 2.36 0.06 -31.26
CA VAL A 4 1.60 0.18 -30.01
C VAL A 4 2.31 -0.53 -28.85
N ILE A 5 2.93 -1.68 -29.11
CA ILE A 5 3.68 -2.46 -28.10
C ILE A 5 4.89 -1.65 -27.58
N LYS A 6 5.62 -0.95 -28.46
CA LYS A 6 6.76 -0.10 -28.06
C LYS A 6 6.36 1.13 -27.24
N VAL A 7 5.15 1.63 -27.39
CA VAL A 7 4.63 2.75 -26.60
C VAL A 7 4.27 2.29 -25.19
N ILE A 8 3.71 1.09 -25.05
CA ILE A 8 3.37 0.48 -23.76
C ILE A 8 4.63 0.15 -22.96
N GLU A 9 5.66 -0.40 -23.58
CA GLU A 9 6.95 -0.68 -22.91
C GLU A 9 7.64 0.61 -22.42
N LYS A 10 7.62 1.68 -23.23
CA LYS A 10 8.18 2.98 -22.81
C LYS A 10 7.38 3.64 -21.68
N ALA A 11 6.06 3.52 -21.67
CA ALA A 11 5.22 4.05 -20.61
C ALA A 11 5.44 3.29 -19.28
N ALA A 12 5.61 1.98 -19.32
CA ALA A 12 5.96 1.16 -18.16
C ALA A 12 7.35 1.50 -17.60
N TYR A 13 8.32 1.79 -18.46
CA TYR A 13 9.67 2.17 -18.07
C TYR A 13 9.72 3.57 -17.42
N VAL A 14 8.98 4.53 -17.94
CA VAL A 14 8.88 5.88 -17.34
C VAL A 14 8.20 5.84 -15.97
N LEU A 15 7.18 4.99 -15.80
CA LEU A 15 6.50 4.81 -14.51
C LEU A 15 7.43 4.17 -13.45
N SER A 16 8.23 3.20 -13.84
CA SER A 16 9.20 2.56 -12.93
C SER A 16 10.36 3.49 -12.54
N VAL A 17 10.80 4.39 -13.44
CA VAL A 17 11.85 5.37 -13.17
C VAL A 17 11.34 6.47 -12.21
N LEU A 18 10.10 6.92 -12.34
CA LEU A 18 9.51 7.92 -11.43
C LEU A 18 9.29 7.36 -10.01
N ILE A 19 8.96 6.08 -9.87
CA ILE A 19 8.87 5.41 -8.57
C ILE A 19 10.27 5.24 -7.96
N GLY A 20 11.30 4.98 -8.77
CA GLY A 20 12.69 4.82 -8.32
C GLY A 20 13.32 6.10 -7.76
N ILE A 21 12.98 7.27 -8.28
CA ILE A 21 13.56 8.56 -7.86
C ILE A 21 13.06 8.99 -6.47
N VAL A 22 11.86 8.62 -6.07
CA VAL A 22 11.30 8.95 -4.74
C VAL A 22 11.97 8.11 -3.62
N ILE A 23 12.54 6.96 -3.94
CA ILE A 23 13.13 6.03 -2.95
C ILE A 23 14.63 6.33 -2.71
N ALA A 24 15.31 7.06 -3.59
CA ALA A 24 16.77 7.22 -3.56
C ALA A 24 17.30 8.24 -2.52
N ASN A 25 16.46 9.01 -1.83
CA ASN A 25 16.92 10.09 -0.94
C ASN A 25 16.92 9.75 0.56
N SER A 26 16.90 8.48 0.96
CA SER A 26 16.90 8.10 2.39
C SER A 26 18.01 7.12 2.78
N CYS A 27 19.15 7.14 2.14
CA CYS A 27 20.33 6.39 2.60
C CYS A 27 21.33 7.32 3.31
N THR A 28 21.13 7.57 4.60
CA THR A 28 22.23 7.94 5.50
C THR A 28 22.95 6.68 5.94
N ILE A 29 24.22 6.63 5.62
CA ILE A 29 25.17 5.56 5.95
C ILE A 29 25.27 5.46 7.48
N PHE A 30 24.85 4.34 8.05
CA PHE A 30 25.16 3.97 9.43
C PHE A 30 26.28 2.93 9.40
N ASP A 31 27.51 3.42 9.60
CA ASP A 31 28.69 2.58 9.83
C ASP A 31 28.69 2.13 11.30
N SER A 32 28.42 0.87 11.56
CA SER A 32 28.54 0.28 12.90
C SER A 32 29.24 -1.06 12.83
N ARG A 33 30.53 -1.02 13.15
CA ARG A 33 31.33 -2.18 13.53
C ARG A 33 30.71 -2.79 14.80
N PRO A 34 30.41 -4.11 14.88
CA PRO A 34 29.90 -4.71 16.10
C PRO A 34 30.95 -4.69 17.22
N PRO A 35 30.59 -4.30 18.45
CA PRO A 35 31.48 -4.47 19.60
C PRO A 35 31.73 -5.94 19.92
N ALA A 36 32.91 -6.25 20.45
CA ALA A 36 33.32 -7.59 20.85
C ALA A 36 32.31 -8.20 21.84
N ALA A 37 31.97 -9.48 21.63
CA ALA A 37 31.01 -10.20 22.43
C ALA A 37 31.47 -10.36 23.89
N GLU A 38 30.87 -9.61 24.79
CA GLU A 38 30.97 -9.83 26.23
C GLU A 38 30.03 -10.99 26.61
N LYS A 39 30.57 -11.95 27.40
CA LYS A 39 29.82 -13.11 27.85
C LYS A 39 28.62 -12.68 28.69
N ALA A 40 27.41 -12.89 28.15
CA ALA A 40 26.17 -12.64 28.87
C ALA A 40 26.03 -13.53 30.12
N PRO A 41 25.49 -13.04 31.24
CA PRO A 41 25.22 -13.83 32.44
C PRO A 41 24.17 -14.89 32.15
N ALA A 42 24.26 -16.05 32.85
CA ALA A 42 23.31 -17.15 32.71
C ALA A 42 21.93 -16.72 33.21
N VAL A 43 20.95 -16.69 32.31
CA VAL A 43 19.56 -16.30 32.58
C VAL A 43 18.79 -17.53 33.07
N SER A 44 17.94 -17.36 34.10
CA SER A 44 17.11 -18.43 34.69
C SER A 44 16.09 -19.02 33.70
N GLU A 45 15.70 -20.30 33.85
CA GLU A 45 14.77 -21.02 32.95
C GLU A 45 13.45 -20.29 32.64
N PRO A 46 12.75 -19.64 33.61
CA PRO A 46 11.54 -18.87 33.33
C PRO A 46 11.81 -17.60 32.49
N GLU A 47 12.96 -16.92 32.71
CA GLU A 47 13.37 -15.77 31.89
C GLU A 47 13.77 -16.18 30.46
N GLN A 48 14.40 -17.35 30.30
CA GLN A 48 14.70 -17.91 28.99
C GLN A 48 13.43 -18.25 28.21
N LYS A 49 12.38 -18.75 28.86
CA LYS A 49 11.11 -19.10 28.22
C LYS A 49 10.33 -17.84 27.80
N ALA A 50 10.31 -16.80 28.63
CA ALA A 50 9.74 -15.50 28.30
C ALA A 50 10.53 -14.80 27.19
N ALA A 51 11.86 -14.85 27.24
CA ALA A 51 12.74 -14.31 26.20
C ALA A 51 12.64 -15.09 24.88
N ALA A 52 12.39 -16.42 24.93
CA ALA A 52 12.18 -17.25 23.74
C ALA A 52 10.83 -16.94 23.09
N SER A 53 9.76 -16.75 23.87
CA SER A 53 8.45 -16.29 23.39
C SER A 53 8.54 -14.92 22.72
N GLY A 54 9.20 -13.95 23.35
CA GLY A 54 9.47 -12.64 22.77
C GLY A 54 10.36 -12.71 21.52
N ARG A 55 11.35 -13.60 21.49
CA ARG A 55 12.22 -13.79 20.33
C ARG A 55 11.49 -14.38 19.12
N GLN A 56 10.56 -15.30 19.32
CA GLN A 56 9.74 -15.86 18.24
C GLN A 56 8.89 -14.75 17.57
N ASN A 57 8.32 -13.86 18.37
CA ASN A 57 7.54 -12.74 17.87
C ASN A 57 8.37 -11.74 17.08
N TYR A 58 9.61 -11.47 17.48
CA TYR A 58 10.53 -10.60 16.74
C TYR A 58 11.14 -11.28 15.51
N GLY A 59 11.23 -12.60 15.48
CA GLY A 59 11.79 -13.35 14.35
C GLY A 59 11.08 -13.06 13.04
N SER A 60 9.77 -13.17 13.01
CA SER A 60 8.96 -12.85 11.83
C SER A 60 9.07 -11.38 11.43
N TYR A 61 9.10 -10.47 12.39
CA TYR A 61 9.30 -9.06 12.08
C TYR A 61 10.66 -8.81 11.41
N LEU A 62 11.74 -9.39 11.95
CA LEU A 62 13.10 -9.24 11.39
C LEU A 62 13.21 -9.90 10.02
N ALA A 63 12.63 -11.07 9.84
CA ALA A 63 12.56 -11.76 8.55
C ALA A 63 11.80 -10.92 7.52
N GLY A 64 10.67 -10.32 7.93
CA GLY A 64 9.91 -9.39 7.09
C GLY A 64 10.73 -8.18 6.68
N ARG A 65 11.50 -7.59 7.61
CA ARG A 65 12.41 -6.49 7.29
C ARG A 65 13.50 -6.88 6.29
N VAL A 66 14.10 -8.04 6.46
CA VAL A 66 15.14 -8.53 5.53
C VAL A 66 14.53 -8.78 4.14
N ALA A 67 13.36 -9.40 4.06
CA ALA A 67 12.65 -9.62 2.80
C ALA A 67 12.30 -8.27 2.13
N HIS A 68 11.82 -7.30 2.90
CA HIS A 68 11.49 -5.96 2.40
C HIS A 68 12.73 -5.25 1.81
N ILE A 69 13.87 -5.26 2.52
CA ILE A 69 15.13 -4.68 2.03
C ILE A 69 15.59 -5.37 0.74
N ARG A 70 15.32 -6.66 0.58
CA ARG A 70 15.63 -7.45 -0.63
C ARG A 70 14.58 -7.29 -1.73
N HIS A 71 13.60 -6.42 -1.56
CA HIS A 71 12.46 -6.20 -2.48
C HIS A 71 11.59 -7.46 -2.72
N ASP A 72 11.69 -8.48 -1.86
CA ASP A 72 10.76 -9.61 -1.87
C ASP A 72 9.50 -9.24 -1.07
N LEU A 73 8.67 -8.39 -1.68
CA LEU A 73 7.51 -7.81 -1.02
C LEU A 73 6.46 -8.86 -0.63
N ASN A 74 6.37 -9.97 -1.38
CA ASN A 74 5.45 -11.06 -1.07
C ASN A 74 5.83 -11.73 0.26
N LYS A 75 7.10 -12.17 0.38
CA LYS A 75 7.59 -12.75 1.64
C LYS A 75 7.58 -11.75 2.78
N ALA A 76 7.92 -10.48 2.49
CA ALA A 76 7.85 -9.44 3.51
C ALA A 76 6.43 -9.29 4.07
N ALA A 77 5.42 -9.25 3.21
CA ALA A 77 4.02 -9.18 3.65
C ALA A 77 3.61 -10.40 4.48
N ASP A 78 4.00 -11.61 4.07
CA ASP A 78 3.64 -12.83 4.80
C ASP A 78 4.31 -12.89 6.19
N TYR A 79 5.58 -12.51 6.29
CA TYR A 79 6.27 -12.38 7.58
C TYR A 79 5.67 -11.27 8.46
N TYR A 80 5.29 -10.14 7.87
CA TYR A 80 4.66 -9.06 8.64
C TYR A 80 3.25 -9.45 9.11
N LYS A 81 2.49 -10.23 8.34
CA LYS A 81 1.20 -10.78 8.80
C LYS A 81 1.37 -11.64 10.05
N ASP A 82 2.36 -12.54 10.02
CA ASP A 82 2.69 -13.35 11.19
C ASP A 82 3.14 -12.49 12.38
N ALA A 83 3.97 -11.48 12.14
CA ALA A 83 4.39 -10.55 13.19
C ALA A 83 3.21 -9.76 13.79
N VAL A 84 2.25 -9.29 12.98
CA VAL A 84 1.04 -8.60 13.48
C VAL A 84 0.22 -9.48 14.40
N ALA A 85 0.09 -10.77 14.06
CA ALA A 85 -0.68 -11.73 14.86
C ALA A 85 -0.08 -11.97 16.27
N HIS A 86 1.25 -11.80 16.42
CA HIS A 86 1.95 -12.16 17.64
C HIS A 86 2.56 -10.98 18.40
N VAL A 87 2.58 -9.78 17.82
CA VAL A 87 3.19 -8.57 18.42
C VAL A 87 2.17 -7.43 18.46
N PRO A 88 1.22 -7.44 19.39
CA PRO A 88 0.12 -6.47 19.44
C PRO A 88 0.57 -5.01 19.62
N ASP A 89 1.74 -4.77 20.22
CA ASP A 89 2.21 -3.42 20.57
C ASP A 89 2.85 -2.63 19.42
N LYS A 90 3.03 -3.24 18.23
CA LYS A 90 3.59 -2.52 17.08
C LYS A 90 2.48 -1.80 16.31
N GLN A 91 2.10 -0.62 16.77
CA GLN A 91 1.04 0.20 16.19
C GLN A 91 1.24 0.49 14.69
N MET A 92 2.47 0.69 14.25
CA MET A 92 2.79 1.02 12.85
C MET A 92 2.80 -0.19 11.89
N LEU A 93 2.80 -1.43 12.39
CA LEU A 93 2.94 -2.59 11.53
C LEU A 93 1.72 -2.83 10.62
N PRO A 94 0.47 -2.69 11.07
CA PRO A 94 -0.69 -2.73 10.20
C PRO A 94 -0.64 -1.67 9.09
N SER A 95 -0.18 -0.44 9.41
CA SER A 95 -0.05 0.64 8.42
C SER A 95 0.95 0.30 7.31
N GLN A 96 2.10 -0.24 7.66
CA GLN A 96 3.09 -0.70 6.67
C GLN A 96 2.55 -1.85 5.82
N LEU A 97 1.82 -2.76 6.46
CA LEU A 97 1.31 -3.98 5.82
C LEU A 97 0.21 -3.67 4.80
N TYR A 98 -0.75 -2.79 5.12
CA TYR A 98 -1.79 -2.47 4.15
C TYR A 98 -1.23 -1.76 2.91
N ILE A 99 -0.26 -0.87 3.07
CA ILE A 99 0.41 -0.20 1.94
C ILE A 99 1.13 -1.24 1.06
N MET A 100 1.87 -2.16 1.68
CA MET A 100 2.59 -3.21 0.96
C MET A 100 1.64 -4.15 0.20
N LEU A 101 0.56 -4.58 0.82
CA LEU A 101 -0.45 -5.45 0.20
C LEU A 101 -1.17 -4.73 -0.95
N THR A 102 -1.45 -3.44 -0.79
CA THR A 102 -2.05 -2.61 -1.86
C THR A 102 -1.13 -2.55 -3.07
N SER A 103 0.17 -2.34 -2.87
CA SER A 103 1.15 -2.29 -3.96
C SER A 103 1.29 -3.62 -4.71
N GLN A 104 0.89 -4.72 -4.10
CA GLN A 104 0.85 -6.07 -4.70
C GLN A 104 -0.52 -6.41 -5.32
N GLY A 105 -1.49 -5.51 -5.27
CA GLY A 105 -2.87 -5.78 -5.72
C GLY A 105 -3.66 -6.73 -4.80
N ARG A 106 -3.15 -7.05 -3.61
CA ARG A 106 -3.80 -7.90 -2.59
C ARG A 106 -4.82 -7.09 -1.79
N ILE A 107 -5.80 -6.51 -2.49
CA ILE A 107 -6.72 -5.49 -1.94
C ILE A 107 -7.59 -6.04 -0.81
N ASP A 108 -8.10 -7.27 -0.94
CA ASP A 108 -8.97 -7.89 0.09
C ASP A 108 -8.22 -8.08 1.43
N GLU A 109 -6.93 -8.37 1.36
CA GLU A 109 -6.08 -8.43 2.55
C GLU A 109 -5.73 -7.03 3.05
N ALA A 110 -5.39 -6.12 2.14
CA ALA A 110 -5.00 -4.76 2.47
C ALA A 110 -6.08 -4.03 3.29
N VAL A 111 -7.36 -4.15 2.90
CA VAL A 111 -8.46 -3.47 3.59
C VAL A 111 -8.60 -3.92 5.06
N ARG A 112 -8.34 -5.19 5.35
CA ARG A 112 -8.38 -5.71 6.74
C ARG A 112 -7.32 -5.05 7.62
N TYR A 113 -6.10 -4.90 7.10
CA TYR A 113 -5.02 -4.25 7.84
C TYR A 113 -5.15 -2.73 7.87
N ALA A 114 -5.77 -2.12 6.87
CA ALA A 114 -6.14 -0.71 6.88
C ALA A 114 -7.16 -0.40 8.00
N GLN A 115 -8.17 -1.24 8.18
CA GLN A 115 -9.13 -1.13 9.27
C GLN A 115 -8.45 -1.32 10.64
N MET A 116 -7.58 -2.33 10.78
CA MET A 116 -6.79 -2.54 11.99
C MET A 116 -5.86 -1.36 12.29
N ALA A 117 -5.26 -0.75 11.29
CA ALA A 117 -4.43 0.44 11.45
C ALA A 117 -5.26 1.62 11.97
N ARG A 118 -6.46 1.84 11.42
CA ARG A 118 -7.40 2.87 11.89
C ARG A 118 -7.80 2.66 13.35
N GLU A 119 -8.13 1.43 13.74
CA GLU A 119 -8.45 1.08 15.14
C GLU A 119 -7.28 1.38 16.10
N LYS A 120 -6.05 1.37 15.58
CA LYS A 120 -4.83 1.73 16.31
C LYS A 120 -4.44 3.20 16.19
N GLY A 121 -5.30 4.04 15.61
CA GLY A 121 -5.11 5.48 15.51
C GLY A 121 -4.38 5.95 14.25
N ASP A 122 -4.29 5.12 13.19
CA ASP A 122 -3.83 5.59 11.89
C ASP A 122 -4.95 6.41 11.22
N GLU A 123 -4.73 7.71 11.10
CA GLU A 123 -5.66 8.66 10.48
C GLU A 123 -5.35 8.89 9.00
N SER A 124 -4.53 8.03 8.38
CA SER A 124 -4.15 8.17 6.98
C SER A 124 -5.38 8.18 6.05
N PRO A 125 -5.57 9.24 5.27
CA PRO A 125 -6.69 9.31 4.33
C PRO A 125 -6.60 8.27 3.20
N PHE A 126 -5.46 7.64 2.98
CA PHE A 126 -5.31 6.50 2.06
C PHE A 126 -6.16 5.28 2.44
N ILE A 127 -6.53 5.14 3.70
CA ILE A 127 -7.40 4.06 4.17
C ILE A 127 -8.75 4.11 3.43
N TYR A 128 -9.35 5.29 3.27
CA TYR A 128 -10.59 5.46 2.51
C TYR A 128 -10.43 5.09 1.03
N THR A 129 -9.29 5.43 0.44
CA THR A 129 -8.99 5.07 -0.96
C THR A 129 -8.93 3.54 -1.13
N ILE A 130 -8.27 2.83 -0.22
CA ILE A 130 -8.15 1.36 -0.25
C ILE A 130 -9.50 0.70 -0.01
N GLU A 131 -10.28 1.19 0.93
CA GLU A 131 -11.65 0.72 1.18
C GLU A 131 -12.55 0.90 -0.05
N ALA A 132 -12.48 2.06 -0.71
CA ALA A 132 -13.26 2.33 -1.91
C ALA A 132 -12.84 1.44 -3.10
N ILE A 133 -11.54 1.17 -3.28
CA ILE A 133 -11.05 0.20 -4.27
C ILE A 133 -11.66 -1.18 -4.00
N ASN A 134 -11.64 -1.62 -2.75
CA ASN A 134 -12.21 -2.90 -2.37
C ASN A 134 -13.72 -2.98 -2.63
N LEU A 135 -14.45 -1.94 -2.26
CA LEU A 135 -15.88 -1.83 -2.51
C LEU A 135 -16.20 -1.87 -4.02
N THR A 136 -15.45 -1.11 -4.83
CA THR A 136 -15.61 -1.10 -6.29
C THR A 136 -15.34 -2.48 -6.88
N LYS A 137 -14.29 -3.17 -6.45
CA LYS A 137 -13.96 -4.54 -6.86
C LYS A 137 -15.09 -5.52 -6.59
N HIS A 138 -15.85 -5.33 -5.52
CA HIS A 138 -16.97 -6.18 -5.12
C HIS A 138 -18.34 -5.69 -5.62
N GLY A 139 -18.38 -4.73 -6.55
CA GLY A 139 -19.63 -4.22 -7.12
C GLY A 139 -20.44 -3.30 -6.19
N LYS A 140 -19.90 -2.90 -5.05
CA LYS A 140 -20.52 -2.01 -4.08
C LYS A 140 -20.25 -0.54 -4.44
N TYR A 141 -20.67 -0.16 -5.63
CA TYR A 141 -20.27 1.09 -6.26
C TYR A 141 -20.74 2.34 -5.51
N GLN A 142 -21.99 2.35 -5.01
CA GLN A 142 -22.48 3.50 -4.26
C GLN A 142 -21.71 3.67 -2.93
N GLU A 143 -21.49 2.57 -2.21
CA GLU A 143 -20.68 2.59 -0.97
C GLU A 143 -19.25 3.09 -1.23
N ALA A 144 -18.66 2.74 -2.37
CA ALA A 144 -17.33 3.21 -2.78
C ALA A 144 -17.31 4.73 -2.98
N ILE A 145 -18.30 5.28 -3.67
CA ILE A 145 -18.45 6.73 -3.90
C ILE A 145 -18.60 7.46 -2.55
N ASP A 146 -19.46 6.96 -1.68
CA ASP A 146 -19.70 7.54 -0.35
C ASP A 146 -18.44 7.48 0.53
N THR A 147 -17.65 6.42 0.37
CA THR A 147 -16.38 6.25 1.10
C THR A 147 -15.33 7.26 0.65
N ILE A 148 -15.19 7.47 -0.67
CA ILE A 148 -14.26 8.48 -1.22
C ILE A 148 -14.66 9.89 -0.76
N ALA A 149 -15.96 10.19 -0.73
CA ALA A 149 -16.45 11.50 -0.30
C ALA A 149 -16.06 11.88 1.15
N ARG A 150 -15.66 10.91 1.96
CA ARG A 150 -15.14 11.11 3.34
C ARG A 150 -13.62 11.30 3.38
N SER A 151 -12.94 11.05 2.27
CA SER A 151 -11.48 11.22 2.19
C SER A 151 -11.14 12.68 2.00
N ASP A 152 -10.32 13.24 2.87
CA ASP A 152 -9.69 14.56 2.71
C ASP A 152 -8.20 14.34 2.36
N ASN A 153 -7.95 13.94 1.12
CA ASN A 153 -6.61 13.63 0.65
C ASN A 153 -6.33 14.29 -0.70
N PRO A 154 -5.69 15.45 -0.73
CA PRO A 154 -5.39 16.18 -1.96
C PRO A 154 -4.61 15.36 -2.99
N ILE A 155 -3.74 14.44 -2.56
CA ILE A 155 -2.97 13.56 -3.45
C ILE A 155 -3.89 12.53 -4.09
N ALA A 156 -4.73 11.87 -3.29
CA ALA A 156 -5.69 10.88 -3.80
C ALA A 156 -6.74 11.55 -4.69
N ASP A 157 -7.18 12.77 -4.36
CA ASP A 157 -8.16 13.54 -5.12
C ASP A 157 -7.63 13.99 -6.48
N THR A 158 -6.32 14.16 -6.59
CA THR A 158 -5.70 14.52 -7.88
C THR A 158 -5.69 13.34 -8.86
N PHE A 159 -5.61 12.11 -8.39
CA PHE A 159 -5.31 10.96 -9.23
C PHE A 159 -6.20 9.73 -8.96
N PHE A 160 -6.19 9.19 -7.74
CA PHE A 160 -6.85 7.91 -7.43
C PHE A 160 -8.37 8.04 -7.31
N ASN A 161 -8.84 9.01 -6.54
CA ASN A 161 -10.26 9.16 -6.24
C ASN A 161 -11.11 9.46 -7.48
N PRO A 162 -10.67 10.30 -8.45
CA PRO A 162 -11.35 10.46 -9.74
C PRO A 162 -11.52 9.15 -10.51
N LEU A 163 -10.50 8.29 -10.54
CA LEU A 163 -10.57 7.00 -11.22
C LEU A 163 -11.55 6.05 -10.56
N ILE A 164 -11.45 5.89 -9.24
CA ILE A 164 -12.34 5.00 -8.48
C ILE A 164 -13.79 5.47 -8.61
N SER A 165 -14.03 6.78 -8.48
CA SER A 165 -15.36 7.37 -8.64
C SER A 165 -15.92 7.14 -10.04
N ALA A 166 -15.09 7.33 -11.09
CA ALA A 166 -15.51 7.11 -12.46
C ALA A 166 -15.92 5.65 -12.72
N TRP A 167 -15.10 4.69 -12.32
CA TRP A 167 -15.43 3.28 -12.47
C TRP A 167 -16.62 2.85 -11.64
N SER A 168 -16.80 3.42 -10.45
CA SER A 168 -17.98 3.18 -9.62
C SER A 168 -19.26 3.71 -10.29
N HIS A 169 -19.22 4.93 -10.86
CA HIS A 169 -20.34 5.45 -11.63
C HIS A 169 -20.62 4.64 -12.91
N ALA A 170 -19.58 4.18 -13.60
CA ALA A 170 -19.74 3.29 -14.74
C ALA A 170 -20.40 1.97 -14.34
N GLY A 171 -20.01 1.39 -13.19
CA GLY A 171 -20.64 0.20 -12.63
C GLY A 171 -22.12 0.40 -12.26
N LEU A 172 -22.53 1.64 -11.98
CA LEU A 172 -23.93 2.04 -11.78
C LEU A 172 -24.65 2.37 -13.10
N ASN A 173 -24.02 2.16 -14.25
CA ASN A 173 -24.50 2.54 -15.58
C ASN A 173 -24.73 4.06 -15.75
N ASP A 174 -24.06 4.90 -14.98
CA ASP A 174 -24.12 6.36 -15.09
C ASP A 174 -22.85 6.90 -15.77
N GLY A 175 -22.73 6.66 -17.07
CA GLY A 175 -21.59 7.12 -17.88
C GLY A 175 -21.39 8.62 -17.86
N LYS A 176 -22.46 9.41 -17.68
CA LYS A 176 -22.37 10.88 -17.59
C LYS A 176 -21.64 11.31 -16.32
N LYS A 177 -21.97 10.72 -15.17
CA LYS A 177 -21.25 10.99 -13.92
C LYS A 177 -19.84 10.40 -13.94
N ALA A 178 -19.65 9.23 -14.55
CA ALA A 178 -18.34 8.63 -14.73
C ALA A 178 -17.39 9.57 -15.47
N MET A 179 -17.80 10.11 -16.61
CA MET A 179 -17.02 11.08 -17.37
C MET A 179 -16.76 12.38 -16.60
N LYS A 180 -17.77 12.86 -15.85
CA LYS A 180 -17.59 14.04 -14.98
C LYS A 180 -16.54 13.78 -13.89
N ALA A 181 -16.52 12.58 -13.30
CA ALA A 181 -15.54 12.21 -12.27
C ALA A 181 -14.10 12.18 -12.81
N LEU A 182 -13.89 11.87 -14.09
CA LEU A 182 -12.57 11.90 -14.73
C LEU A 182 -12.07 13.34 -15.06
N SER A 183 -12.92 14.35 -14.98
CA SER A 183 -12.54 15.72 -15.43
C SER A 183 -11.30 16.30 -14.76
N PRO A 184 -10.95 16.04 -13.49
CA PRO A 184 -9.71 16.50 -12.88
C PRO A 184 -8.46 16.00 -13.61
N LEU A 185 -8.50 14.75 -14.11
CA LEU A 185 -7.38 14.18 -14.88
C LEU A 185 -7.24 14.83 -16.27
N ALA A 186 -8.34 15.24 -16.87
CA ALA A 186 -8.32 15.93 -18.18
C ALA A 186 -7.64 17.29 -18.08
N SER A 187 -7.78 17.98 -16.95
CA SER A 187 -7.27 19.32 -16.71
C SER A 187 -5.75 19.36 -16.50
N ASN A 188 -5.13 18.22 -16.15
CA ASN A 188 -3.69 18.13 -15.92
C ASN A 188 -3.00 17.46 -17.12
N PRO A 189 -2.11 18.16 -17.84
CA PRO A 189 -1.41 17.61 -19.01
C PRO A 189 -0.67 16.29 -18.71
N ALA A 190 -0.12 16.13 -17.50
CA ALA A 190 0.60 14.92 -17.09
C ALA A 190 -0.33 13.69 -16.98
N PHE A 191 -1.61 13.89 -16.65
CA PHE A 191 -2.59 12.82 -16.49
C PHE A 191 -3.52 12.65 -17.71
N ARG A 192 -3.36 13.50 -18.74
CA ARG A 192 -4.20 13.42 -19.94
C ARG A 192 -4.17 12.07 -20.65
N PRO A 193 -3.03 11.37 -20.79
CA PRO A 193 -3.03 10.01 -21.36
C PRO A 193 -3.86 9.02 -20.54
N LEU A 194 -3.81 9.12 -19.22
CA LEU A 194 -4.61 8.30 -18.31
C LEU A 194 -6.10 8.61 -18.46
N TYR A 195 -6.46 9.89 -18.50
CA TYR A 195 -7.84 10.32 -18.79
C TYR A 195 -8.36 9.70 -20.08
N LEU A 196 -7.61 9.83 -21.20
CA LEU A 196 -8.04 9.31 -22.50
C LEU A 196 -8.21 7.79 -22.49
N PHE A 197 -7.33 7.07 -21.80
CA PHE A 197 -7.43 5.61 -21.67
C PHE A 197 -8.72 5.20 -20.94
N HIS A 198 -8.99 5.80 -19.78
CA HIS A 198 -10.15 5.44 -18.99
C HIS A 198 -11.46 5.96 -19.59
N ALA A 199 -11.46 7.14 -20.20
CA ALA A 199 -12.62 7.68 -20.90
C ALA A 199 -13.02 6.85 -22.13
N GLY A 200 -12.04 6.19 -22.78
CA GLY A 200 -12.32 5.28 -23.89
C GLY A 200 -12.76 3.88 -23.45
N ALA A 201 -12.57 3.53 -22.17
CA ALA A 201 -12.94 2.22 -21.62
C ALA A 201 -14.31 2.22 -20.89
N ILE A 202 -14.78 3.41 -20.46
CA ILE A 202 -16.09 3.64 -19.81
C ILE A 202 -17.17 3.93 -20.85
#